data_62fd22fbd89324f51db9db4cb8909c0e
#
_entry.id   62fd22fbd89324f51db9db4cb8909c0e
#
_cell.length_a   1.000
_cell.length_b   1.000
_cell.length_c   1.000
_cell.angle_alpha   90.00
_cell.angle_beta   90.00
_cell.angle_gamma   90.00
#
_symmetry.space_group_name_H-M   'P 1'
#
loop_
_entity.id
_entity.type
_entity.pdbx_description
1 polymer ?
#
loop_
_entity_poly.entity_id
_entity_poly.type
_entity_poly.pdbx_seq_one_letter_code
_entity_poly.pdbx_strand_id
1 'polypeptide(L)'
;MTQTFDDDLLELAVPYALDAVSDSERDELESRLASAPLPLTDAFYDEVRAVRETMAVVSAADAEEPPAALRRRLLAAVAADVPGNVR
;
A
#
# COMPACT_ATOMS: atom_id res chain seq x y z
N MET A 1 -7.00 -29.56 3.02
CA MET A 1 -6.50 -28.95 4.22
C MET A 1 -5.42 -27.94 3.92
N THR A 2 -4.39 -28.38 3.25
CA THR A 2 -3.30 -27.49 2.90
C THR A 2 -3.77 -26.31 2.08
N GLN A 3 -4.73 -26.57 1.22
CA GLN A 3 -5.24 -25.54 0.33
C GLN A 3 -5.95 -24.41 1.06
N THR A 4 -6.70 -24.73 2.11
CA THR A 4 -7.38 -23.71 2.90
C THR A 4 -6.36 -22.79 3.56
N PHE A 5 -5.28 -23.35 4.06
CA PHE A 5 -4.20 -22.59 4.69
C PHE A 5 -3.53 -21.68 3.65
N ASP A 6 -3.30 -22.20 2.45
CA ASP A 6 -2.71 -21.44 1.37
C ASP A 6 -3.61 -20.29 0.94
N ASP A 7 -4.92 -20.55 0.86
CA ASP A 7 -5.88 -19.51 0.49
C ASP A 7 -5.92 -18.39 1.54
N ASP A 8 -5.87 -18.76 2.81
CA ASP A 8 -5.84 -17.77 3.89
C ASP A 8 -4.61 -16.88 3.78
N LEU A 9 -3.47 -17.48 3.47
CA LEU A 9 -2.24 -16.73 3.34
C LEU A 9 -2.31 -15.79 2.15
N LEU A 10 -2.84 -16.25 1.01
CA LEU A 10 -2.97 -15.41 -0.16
C LEU A 10 -3.94 -14.25 0.06
N GLU A 11 -4.99 -14.46 0.84
CA GLU A 11 -5.92 -13.38 1.14
C GLU A 11 -5.27 -12.23 1.89
N LEU A 12 -4.20 -12.50 2.61
CA LEU A 12 -3.49 -11.47 3.35
C LEU A 12 -2.60 -10.61 2.45
N ALA A 13 -2.44 -11.01 1.18
CA ALA A 13 -1.60 -10.24 0.26
C ALA A 13 -2.13 -8.83 0.03
N VAL A 14 -3.44 -8.66 -0.05
CA VAL A 14 -4.04 -7.35 -0.29
C VAL A 14 -3.78 -6.40 0.88
N PRO A 15 -4.15 -6.73 2.12
CA PRO A 15 -3.85 -5.82 3.23
C PRO A 15 -2.35 -5.62 3.44
N TYR A 16 -1.54 -6.64 3.15
CA TYR A 16 -0.09 -6.49 3.24
C TYR A 16 0.40 -5.47 2.21
N ALA A 17 -0.08 -5.56 0.98
CA ALA A 17 0.32 -4.64 -0.09
C ALA A 17 -0.09 -3.21 0.21
N LEU A 18 -1.21 -3.02 0.90
CA LEU A 18 -1.72 -1.70 1.25
C LEU A 18 -1.16 -1.19 2.58
N ASP A 19 -0.24 -1.94 3.18
CA ASP A 19 0.36 -1.58 4.45
C ASP A 19 -0.68 -1.45 5.57
N ALA A 20 -1.70 -2.30 5.51
CA ALA A 20 -2.83 -2.25 6.42
C ALA A 20 -2.75 -3.31 7.51
N VAL A 21 -1.56 -3.84 7.77
CA VAL A 21 -1.34 -4.82 8.83
C VAL A 21 -0.46 -4.18 9.90
N SER A 22 -0.63 -4.61 11.14
CA SER A 22 0.21 -4.13 12.22
C SER A 22 1.63 -4.70 12.09
N ASP A 23 2.57 -4.12 12.83
CA ASP A 23 3.95 -4.61 12.79
C ASP A 23 4.04 -6.07 13.23
N SER A 24 3.31 -6.45 14.27
CA SER A 24 3.34 -7.83 14.73
C SER A 24 2.67 -8.78 13.74
N GLU A 25 1.60 -8.34 13.09
CA GLU A 25 0.97 -9.13 12.05
C GLU A 25 1.90 -9.31 10.86
N ARG A 26 2.62 -8.27 10.51
CA ARG A 26 3.59 -8.33 9.42
C ARG A 26 4.71 -9.32 9.74
N ASP A 27 5.24 -9.25 10.95
CA ASP A 27 6.30 -10.16 11.36
C ASP A 27 5.85 -11.61 11.32
N GLU A 28 4.65 -11.88 11.82
CA GLU A 28 4.09 -13.22 11.80
C GLU A 28 3.87 -13.70 10.37
N LEU A 29 3.34 -12.84 9.52
CA LEU A 29 3.09 -13.16 8.12
C LEU A 29 4.39 -13.48 7.40
N GLU A 30 5.40 -12.64 7.59
CA GLU A 30 6.69 -12.86 6.95
C GLU A 30 7.37 -14.13 7.45
N SER A 31 7.17 -14.46 8.71
CA SER A 31 7.67 -15.70 9.27
C SER A 31 6.99 -16.91 8.62
N ARG A 32 5.68 -16.83 8.42
CA ARG A 32 4.93 -17.90 7.75
C ARG A 32 5.37 -18.04 6.29
N LEU A 33 5.61 -16.93 5.62
CA LEU A 33 6.07 -16.95 4.22
C LEU A 33 7.45 -17.57 4.11
N ALA A 34 8.30 -17.34 5.09
CA ALA A 34 9.65 -17.91 5.08
C ALA A 34 9.61 -19.43 5.18
N SER A 35 8.57 -19.98 5.79
CA SER A 35 8.41 -21.43 5.93
C SER A 35 7.51 -22.04 4.87
N ALA A 36 6.90 -21.23 4.02
CA ALA A 36 5.94 -21.71 3.03
C ALA A 36 6.64 -22.28 1.82
N PRO A 37 5.96 -23.18 1.05
CA PRO A 37 6.53 -23.63 -0.21
C PRO A 37 6.75 -22.47 -1.17
N LEU A 38 7.80 -22.55 -1.97
CA LEU A 38 8.15 -21.48 -2.90
C LEU A 38 7.01 -21.06 -3.83
N PRO A 39 6.23 -22.00 -4.41
CA PRO A 39 5.13 -21.56 -5.27
C PRO A 39 4.12 -20.68 -4.54
N LEU A 40 3.86 -20.94 -3.28
CA LEU A 40 2.95 -20.13 -2.50
C LEU A 40 3.54 -18.75 -2.21
N THR A 41 4.81 -18.71 -1.83
CA THR A 41 5.50 -17.45 -1.58
C THR A 41 5.53 -16.59 -2.84
N ASP A 42 5.83 -17.21 -3.98
CA ASP A 42 5.83 -16.50 -5.25
C ASP A 42 4.47 -15.96 -5.59
N ALA A 43 3.42 -16.75 -5.40
CA ALA A 43 2.06 -16.31 -5.67
C ALA A 43 1.66 -15.14 -4.77
N PHE A 44 2.07 -15.19 -3.50
CA PHE A 44 1.79 -14.12 -2.55
C PHE A 44 2.42 -12.81 -3.02
N TYR A 45 3.70 -12.83 -3.33
CA TYR A 45 4.39 -11.60 -3.73
C TYR A 45 3.97 -11.12 -5.12
N ASP A 46 3.55 -12.01 -6.00
CA ASP A 46 2.96 -11.60 -7.27
C ASP A 46 1.66 -10.83 -7.04
N GLU A 47 0.84 -11.30 -6.11
CA GLU A 47 -0.40 -10.61 -5.78
C GLU A 47 -0.11 -9.25 -5.16
N VAL A 48 0.87 -9.18 -4.25
CA VAL A 48 1.28 -7.91 -3.65
C VAL A 48 1.70 -6.92 -4.74
N ARG A 49 2.49 -7.38 -5.68
CA ARG A 49 2.94 -6.53 -6.78
C ARG A 49 1.76 -6.05 -7.62
N ALA A 50 0.83 -6.95 -7.93
CA ALA A 50 -0.33 -6.60 -8.74
C ALA A 50 -1.19 -5.54 -8.06
N VAL A 51 -1.41 -5.67 -6.75
CA VAL A 51 -2.19 -4.68 -6.00
C VAL A 51 -1.47 -3.34 -6.03
N ARG A 52 -0.17 -3.33 -5.80
CA ARG A 52 0.60 -2.08 -5.80
C ARG A 52 0.61 -1.42 -7.15
N GLU A 53 0.69 -2.19 -8.22
CA GLU A 53 0.61 -1.64 -9.57
C GLU A 53 -0.75 -1.02 -9.85
N THR A 54 -1.82 -1.68 -9.41
CA THR A 54 -3.16 -1.15 -9.56
C THR A 54 -3.31 0.18 -8.80
N MET A 55 -2.79 0.23 -7.58
CA MET A 55 -2.86 1.45 -6.80
C MET A 55 -2.03 2.56 -7.42
N ALA A 56 -0.91 2.23 -8.03
CA ALA A 56 -0.08 3.22 -8.71
C ALA A 56 -0.80 3.81 -9.91
N VAL A 57 -1.55 2.99 -10.65
CA VAL A 57 -2.34 3.46 -11.79
C VAL A 57 -3.45 4.41 -11.31
N VAL A 58 -4.14 4.04 -10.24
CA VAL A 58 -5.18 4.88 -9.67
C VAL A 58 -4.61 6.22 -9.21
N SER A 59 -3.46 6.17 -8.53
CA SER A 59 -2.80 7.39 -8.06
C SER A 59 -2.35 8.28 -9.21
N ALA A 60 -1.87 7.68 -10.29
CA ALA A 60 -1.47 8.44 -11.47
C ALA A 60 -2.66 9.12 -12.13
N ALA A 61 -3.80 8.45 -12.16
CA ALA A 61 -5.01 9.05 -12.70
C ALA A 61 -5.48 10.24 -11.88
N ASP A 62 -5.39 10.11 -10.55
CA ASP A 62 -5.74 11.20 -9.65
C ASP A 62 -4.76 12.35 -9.77
N ALA A 63 -3.54 12.08 -10.17
CA ALA A 63 -2.49 13.07 -10.25
C ALA A 63 -2.40 13.75 -11.61
N GLU A 64 -3.42 13.65 -12.43
CA GLU A 64 -3.42 14.30 -13.75
C GLU A 64 -3.51 15.81 -13.69
N GLU A 65 -3.80 16.35 -12.55
CA GLU A 65 -3.87 17.79 -12.38
C GLU A 65 -2.51 18.41 -12.72
N PRO A 66 -2.47 19.50 -13.48
CA PRO A 66 -1.20 20.13 -13.82
C PRO A 66 -0.39 20.47 -12.57
N PRO A 67 0.92 20.24 -12.59
CA PRO A 67 1.76 20.49 -11.40
C PRO A 67 1.66 21.92 -10.89
N ALA A 68 1.51 22.91 -11.78
CA ALA A 68 1.41 24.31 -11.35
C ALA A 68 0.13 24.55 -10.54
N ALA A 69 -0.98 23.97 -10.98
CA ALA A 69 -2.24 24.12 -10.27
C ALA A 69 -2.19 23.44 -8.91
N LEU A 70 -1.62 22.23 -8.86
CA LEU A 70 -1.48 21.52 -7.61
C LEU A 70 -0.61 22.30 -6.64
N ARG A 71 0.50 22.83 -7.12
CA ARG A 71 1.39 23.61 -6.28
C ARG A 71 0.68 24.83 -5.69
N ARG A 72 -0.08 25.54 -6.50
CA ARG A 72 -0.83 26.71 -6.03
C ARG A 72 -1.82 26.32 -4.95
N ARG A 73 -2.51 25.20 -5.12
CA ARG A 73 -3.48 24.74 -4.14
C ARG A 73 -2.81 24.37 -2.83
N LEU A 74 -1.66 23.69 -2.90
CA LEU A 74 -0.93 23.31 -1.70
C LEU A 74 -0.41 24.54 -0.96
N LEU A 75 0.13 25.50 -1.71
CA LEU A 75 0.66 26.71 -1.09
C LEU A 75 -0.46 27.52 -0.46
N ALA A 76 -1.61 27.60 -1.10
CA ALA A 76 -2.76 28.28 -0.54
C ALA A 76 -3.23 27.63 0.74
N ALA A 77 -3.26 26.30 0.78
CA ALA A 77 -3.68 25.56 1.96
C ALA A 77 -2.69 25.79 3.12
N VAL A 78 -1.40 25.78 2.82
CA VAL A 78 -0.38 26.03 3.82
C VAL A 78 -0.51 27.46 4.38
N ALA A 79 -0.69 28.43 3.50
CA ALA A 79 -0.83 29.82 3.92
C ALA A 79 -2.05 30.03 4.81
N ALA A 80 -3.13 29.34 4.51
CA ALA A 80 -4.35 29.45 5.31
C ALA A 80 -4.18 28.83 6.68
N ASP A 81 -3.27 27.88 6.80
CA ASP A 81 -3.11 27.10 8.02
C ASP A 81 -2.01 27.63 8.95
N VAL A 82 -1.29 28.66 8.58
CA VAL A 82 -0.16 29.16 9.34
C VAL A 82 -0.60 30.32 10.23
N PRO A 83 -0.87 30.08 11.50
CA PRO A 83 -1.35 31.13 12.37
C PRO A 83 -0.28 32.13 12.74
N GLY A 84 0.93 31.71 12.84
CA GLY A 84 2.02 32.60 13.21
C GLY A 84 2.40 33.61 12.16
N ASN A 85 1.81 33.45 11.03
CA ASN A 85 2.05 34.32 9.93
C ASN A 85 1.69 35.72 10.19
N VAL A 86 1.10 35.87 11.18
CA VAL A 86 0.62 37.10 11.48
C VAL A 86 1.62 37.98 12.02
N ARG A 87 2.29 38.22 11.86
CA ARG A 87 3.04 39.04 12.44
C ARG A 87 4.01 39.19 12.37
#